data_d8860232563c4da1488273445ad0744f
#
_entry.id   d8860232563c4da1488273445ad0744f
#
_cell.length_a   1.000
_cell.length_b   1.000
_cell.length_c   1.000
_cell.angle_alpha   90.00
_cell.angle_beta   90.00
_cell.angle_gamma   90.00
#
_symmetry.space_group_name_H-M   'P 1'
#
loop_
_entity.id
_entity.type
_entity.pdbx_description
1 polymer ?
#
loop_
_entity_poly.entity_id
_entity_poly.type
_entity_poly.pdbx_seq_one_letter_code
_entity_poly.pdbx_strand_id
1 'polypeptide(L)'
;MFSIRLYGKLCWQSLTHSGRLTPPGFRQRLLRLLLFLLMLPVLLLHWLGFLLDEILFRGYRRVTVRQPLFVLGVPRSGTTFLHRTLGADDGLFTTVSTWEVMLAPSITQRLFWRLLARIDRLLGAPGARLIGYLEKCLFRGMEGVHDVSLQAAEEDYLLLLPLMSCFILFLPFTESGYIWSLSRLDWQMPESDRQRIMDFYRACLQKHLYVHGQEKCYLAKNAAFASWILTLQRTFPDARLVVCMREPEQAVPSLIGSLLPGARFFDLDLTGGYLPERLVRMMQDSYHHLLSSWRADWELIQMHELRADPGQCVARIYHRFDLPLTAGYRRKLAVLLDEASHYATRTRPIDPAPGDSRTYFRQRFPWYYEFLNV
;
A
#
# COMPACT_ATOMS: atom_id res chain seq x y z
N MET A 1 14.62 14.67 3.34
CA MET A 1 15.90 14.13 2.82
C MET A 1 16.09 12.70 3.27
N PHE A 2 16.70 11.87 2.42
CA PHE A 2 17.13 10.50 2.79
C PHE A 2 18.09 10.56 3.98
N SER A 3 17.79 9.76 5.00
CA SER A 3 18.69 9.65 6.16
C SER A 3 19.55 8.40 6.04
N ILE A 4 20.77 8.58 5.54
CA ILE A 4 21.75 7.48 5.47
C ILE A 4 22.05 6.92 6.88
N ARG A 5 21.92 7.76 7.91
CA ARG A 5 22.05 7.31 9.31
C ARG A 5 20.92 6.37 9.71
N LEU A 6 19.68 6.70 9.34
CA LEU A 6 18.53 5.83 9.60
C LEU A 6 18.70 4.50 8.85
N TYR A 7 19.05 4.57 7.56
CA TYR A 7 19.30 3.39 6.75
C TYR A 7 20.38 2.49 7.39
N GLY A 8 21.55 3.04 7.70
CA GLY A 8 22.65 2.30 8.35
C GLY A 8 22.24 1.70 9.70
N LYS A 9 21.50 2.46 10.53
CA LYS A 9 20.97 1.97 11.81
C LYS A 9 20.02 0.78 11.62
N LEU A 10 19.08 0.87 10.67
CA LEU A 10 18.14 -0.20 10.39
C LEU A 10 18.84 -1.45 9.87
N CYS A 11 19.79 -1.29 8.94
CA CYS A 11 20.58 -2.41 8.42
C CYS A 11 21.38 -3.08 9.53
N TRP A 12 22.07 -2.29 10.37
CA TRP A 12 22.83 -2.80 11.52
C TRP A 12 21.93 -3.58 12.48
N GLN A 13 20.79 -3.01 12.86
CA GLN A 13 19.81 -3.69 13.72
C GLN A 13 19.35 -5.02 13.14
N SER A 14 19.04 -5.05 11.85
CA SER A 14 18.57 -6.27 11.17
C SER A 14 19.62 -7.38 11.11
N LEU A 15 20.90 -7.02 11.09
CA LEU A 15 22.00 -7.99 11.01
C LEU A 15 22.48 -8.48 12.39
N THR A 16 22.34 -7.65 13.42
CA THR A 16 22.98 -7.91 14.74
C THR A 16 21.97 -8.11 15.88
N HIS A 17 20.73 -7.60 15.73
CA HIS A 17 19.80 -7.61 16.85
C HIS A 17 19.22 -9.00 17.08
N SER A 18 19.23 -9.41 18.34
CA SER A 18 18.71 -10.68 18.83
C SER A 18 17.65 -10.48 19.92
N GLY A 19 16.82 -9.42 19.80
CA GLY A 19 15.84 -9.04 20.82
C GLY A 19 14.90 -10.17 21.23
N ARG A 20 13.63 -10.10 20.79
CA ARG A 20 12.60 -11.11 21.08
C ARG A 20 12.51 -12.20 20.01
N LEU A 21 13.19 -12.03 18.88
CA LEU A 21 13.26 -13.00 17.80
C LEU A 21 14.58 -13.80 17.87
N THR A 22 14.56 -14.98 17.26
CA THR A 22 15.77 -15.78 17.09
C THR A 22 16.80 -14.99 16.26
N PRO A 23 18.07 -14.91 16.69
CA PRO A 23 19.10 -14.22 15.92
C PRO A 23 19.22 -14.84 14.52
N PRO A 24 19.37 -14.00 13.46
CA PRO A 24 19.52 -14.53 12.12
C PRO A 24 20.80 -15.35 11.99
N GLY A 25 20.69 -16.56 11.45
CA GLY A 25 21.82 -17.41 11.12
C GLY A 25 22.73 -16.77 10.05
N PHE A 26 23.94 -17.34 9.84
CA PHE A 26 24.92 -16.79 8.89
C PHE A 26 24.33 -16.57 7.48
N ARG A 27 23.61 -17.57 6.95
CA ARG A 27 22.94 -17.48 5.64
C ARG A 27 21.97 -16.32 5.56
N GLN A 28 21.16 -16.10 6.59
CA GLN A 28 20.20 -15.02 6.66
C GLN A 28 20.86 -13.64 6.77
N ARG A 29 21.97 -13.55 7.52
CA ARG A 29 22.76 -12.31 7.60
C ARG A 29 23.33 -11.94 6.24
N LEU A 30 23.89 -12.92 5.53
CA LEU A 30 24.44 -12.70 4.18
C LEU A 30 23.34 -12.26 3.20
N LEU A 31 22.18 -12.93 3.20
CA LEU A 31 21.03 -12.59 2.35
C LEU A 31 20.53 -11.15 2.62
N ARG A 32 20.37 -10.79 3.90
CA ARG A 32 19.97 -9.43 4.30
C ARG A 32 21.02 -8.40 3.88
N LEU A 33 22.29 -8.69 4.08
CA LEU A 33 23.38 -7.81 3.65
C LEU A 33 23.37 -7.57 2.14
N LEU A 34 23.23 -8.62 1.34
CA LEU A 34 23.12 -8.50 -0.11
C LEU A 34 21.89 -7.68 -0.53
N LEU A 35 20.73 -7.92 0.11
CA LEU A 35 19.53 -7.12 -0.12
C LEU A 35 19.77 -5.63 0.16
N PHE A 36 20.42 -5.30 1.28
CA PHE A 36 20.70 -3.91 1.65
C PHE A 36 21.72 -3.28 0.69
N LEU A 37 22.75 -4.01 0.28
CA LEU A 37 23.71 -3.52 -0.72
C LEU A 37 23.04 -3.26 -2.08
N LEU A 38 22.05 -4.06 -2.48
CA LEU A 38 21.29 -3.84 -3.71
C LEU A 38 20.26 -2.71 -3.56
N MET A 39 19.66 -2.55 -2.39
CA MET A 39 18.66 -1.51 -2.14
C MET A 39 19.30 -0.10 -2.11
N LEU A 40 20.52 0.05 -1.60
CA LEU A 40 21.17 1.35 -1.46
C LEU A 40 21.32 2.09 -2.80
N PRO A 41 21.88 1.53 -3.88
CA PRO A 41 21.97 2.23 -5.17
C PRO A 41 20.60 2.59 -5.75
N VAL A 42 19.58 1.77 -5.55
CA VAL A 42 18.21 2.08 -5.98
C VAL A 42 17.69 3.31 -5.25
N LEU A 43 17.86 3.37 -3.92
CA LEU A 43 17.48 4.54 -3.13
C LEU A 43 18.24 5.80 -3.55
N LEU A 44 19.54 5.69 -3.82
CA LEU A 44 20.37 6.81 -4.30
C LEU A 44 19.91 7.29 -5.68
N LEU A 45 19.57 6.38 -6.59
CA LEU A 45 19.02 6.74 -7.91
C LEU A 45 17.66 7.44 -7.78
N HIS A 46 16.80 7.02 -6.85
CA HIS A 46 15.55 7.73 -6.59
C HIS A 46 15.80 9.15 -6.06
N TRP A 47 16.74 9.31 -5.13
CA TRP A 47 17.09 10.64 -4.61
C TRP A 47 17.76 11.53 -5.66
N LEU A 48 18.56 10.97 -6.55
CA LEU A 48 19.07 11.70 -7.71
C LEU A 48 17.92 12.16 -8.62
N GLY A 49 16.96 11.29 -8.90
CA GLY A 49 15.76 11.63 -9.65
C GLY A 49 14.95 12.76 -9.01
N PHE A 50 14.73 12.71 -7.69
CA PHE A 50 14.06 13.79 -6.95
C PHE A 50 14.85 15.10 -6.97
N LEU A 51 16.18 15.05 -6.89
CA LEU A 51 17.04 16.23 -7.01
C LEU A 51 16.92 16.86 -8.41
N LEU A 52 16.95 16.04 -9.45
CA LEU A 52 16.78 16.49 -10.83
C LEU A 52 15.39 17.11 -11.04
N ASP A 53 14.34 16.56 -10.43
CA ASP A 53 13.00 17.16 -10.48
C ASP A 53 12.97 18.57 -9.88
N GLU A 54 13.72 18.81 -8.80
CA GLU A 54 13.83 20.16 -8.19
C GLU A 54 14.54 21.18 -9.07
N ILE A 55 15.37 20.72 -10.01
CA ILE A 55 16.10 21.58 -10.95
C ILE A 55 15.28 21.79 -12.23
N LEU A 56 14.76 20.67 -12.79
CA LEU A 56 14.19 20.66 -14.14
C LEU A 56 12.67 20.87 -14.16
N PHE A 57 11.96 20.46 -13.11
CA PHE A 57 10.49 20.36 -13.11
C PHE A 57 9.82 21.06 -11.94
N ARG A 58 10.39 22.16 -11.43
CA ARG A 58 9.84 22.92 -10.27
C ARG A 58 8.35 23.27 -10.38
N GLY A 59 7.81 23.29 -11.60
CA GLY A 59 6.39 23.53 -11.88
C GLY A 59 5.45 22.57 -11.15
N TYR A 60 5.89 21.35 -10.82
CA TYR A 60 5.08 20.37 -10.08
C TYR A 60 4.61 20.89 -8.72
N ARG A 61 5.38 21.77 -8.07
CA ARG A 61 5.04 22.36 -6.76
C ARG A 61 3.78 23.25 -6.80
N ARG A 62 3.38 23.72 -7.99
CA ARG A 62 2.16 24.49 -8.21
C ARG A 62 0.94 23.62 -8.46
N VAL A 63 1.14 22.31 -8.67
CA VAL A 63 0.05 21.35 -8.85
C VAL A 63 -0.71 21.22 -7.54
N THR A 64 -2.00 21.47 -7.59
CA THR A 64 -2.88 21.28 -6.44
C THR A 64 -3.46 19.86 -6.48
N VAL A 65 -3.23 19.08 -5.43
CA VAL A 65 -3.91 17.79 -5.22
C VAL A 65 -5.32 18.13 -4.72
N ARG A 66 -6.31 18.07 -5.61
CA ARG A 66 -7.70 18.46 -5.29
C ARG A 66 -8.55 17.23 -5.05
N GLN A 67 -9.26 17.20 -3.94
CA GLN A 67 -10.23 16.16 -3.59
C GLN A 67 -9.73 14.75 -3.88
N PRO A 68 -8.51 14.36 -3.45
CA PRO A 68 -8.01 13.02 -3.71
C PRO A 68 -8.93 12.00 -3.05
N LEU A 69 -9.16 10.87 -3.72
CA LEU A 69 -9.97 9.79 -3.18
C LEU A 69 -9.04 8.73 -2.59
N PHE A 70 -9.13 8.52 -1.28
CA PHE A 70 -8.35 7.51 -0.58
C PHE A 70 -9.22 6.30 -0.24
N VAL A 71 -8.86 5.15 -0.81
CA VAL A 71 -9.40 3.85 -0.43
C VAL A 71 -8.54 3.31 0.71
N LEU A 72 -9.01 3.49 1.92
CA LEU A 72 -8.36 3.08 3.16
C LEU A 72 -9.06 1.87 3.75
N GLY A 73 -8.58 1.42 4.88
CA GLY A 73 -9.25 0.43 5.70
C GLY A 73 -8.27 -0.53 6.34
N VAL A 74 -8.80 -1.59 6.91
CA VAL A 74 -7.94 -2.62 7.47
C VAL A 74 -7.36 -3.49 6.36
N PRO A 75 -6.15 -4.02 6.52
CA PRO A 75 -5.59 -4.98 5.58
C PRO A 75 -6.57 -6.14 5.30
N ARG A 76 -6.64 -6.59 4.04
CA ARG A 76 -7.49 -7.73 3.61
C ARG A 76 -9.00 -7.46 3.60
N SER A 77 -9.42 -6.21 3.53
CA SER A 77 -10.83 -5.78 3.46
C SER A 77 -11.35 -5.48 2.05
N GLY A 78 -10.66 -5.91 1.00
CA GLY A 78 -11.10 -5.70 -0.39
C GLY A 78 -10.62 -4.39 -1.03
N THR A 79 -9.78 -3.62 -0.34
CA THR A 79 -9.25 -2.33 -0.84
C THR A 79 -8.60 -2.43 -2.22
N THR A 80 -7.86 -3.51 -2.52
CA THR A 80 -7.20 -3.70 -3.82
C THR A 80 -8.21 -3.87 -4.95
N PHE A 81 -9.25 -4.67 -4.73
CA PHE A 81 -10.32 -4.87 -5.72
C PHE A 81 -11.04 -3.55 -6.00
N LEU A 82 -11.47 -2.87 -4.94
CA LEU A 82 -12.18 -1.59 -5.08
C LEU A 82 -11.31 -0.52 -5.77
N HIS A 83 -10.04 -0.42 -5.40
CA HIS A 83 -9.09 0.51 -6.02
C HIS A 83 -8.92 0.26 -7.52
N ARG A 84 -8.72 -1.00 -7.94
CA ARG A 84 -8.59 -1.36 -9.36
C ARG A 84 -9.88 -1.09 -10.13
N THR A 85 -11.01 -1.37 -9.52
CA THR A 85 -12.33 -1.11 -10.10
C THR A 85 -12.55 0.39 -10.31
N LEU A 86 -12.30 1.23 -9.30
CA LEU A 86 -12.40 2.68 -9.42
C LEU A 86 -11.36 3.25 -10.40
N GLY A 87 -10.11 2.74 -10.35
CA GLY A 87 -9.02 3.16 -11.24
C GLY A 87 -9.24 2.87 -12.72
N ALA A 88 -10.18 1.99 -13.05
CA ALA A 88 -10.60 1.75 -14.44
C ALA A 88 -11.39 2.93 -15.05
N ASP A 89 -11.88 3.86 -14.24
CA ASP A 89 -12.38 5.17 -14.71
C ASP A 89 -11.21 6.13 -14.95
N ASP A 90 -10.43 5.83 -15.99
CA ASP A 90 -9.23 6.57 -16.38
C ASP A 90 -9.52 7.99 -16.89
N GLY A 91 -10.77 8.33 -17.17
CA GLY A 91 -11.23 9.68 -17.45
C GLY A 91 -11.28 10.56 -16.20
N LEU A 92 -11.63 10.00 -15.07
CA LEU A 92 -11.78 10.71 -13.80
C LEU A 92 -10.55 10.56 -12.90
N PHE A 93 -10.05 9.33 -12.76
CA PHE A 93 -8.99 8.99 -11.81
C PHE A 93 -7.63 8.80 -12.47
N THR A 94 -6.60 9.01 -11.66
CA THR A 94 -5.23 8.55 -11.92
C THR A 94 -4.64 7.97 -10.65
N THR A 95 -3.87 6.91 -10.77
CA THR A 95 -3.23 6.20 -9.66
C THR A 95 -1.84 5.73 -10.06
N VAL A 96 -0.97 5.49 -9.09
CA VAL A 96 0.37 4.96 -9.36
C VAL A 96 0.32 3.49 -9.72
N SER A 97 1.21 3.07 -10.61
CA SER A 97 1.43 1.68 -10.98
C SER A 97 2.67 1.11 -10.30
N THR A 98 2.79 -0.23 -10.28
CA THR A 98 3.91 -0.95 -9.64
C THR A 98 5.27 -0.45 -10.16
N TRP A 99 5.45 -0.26 -11.49
CA TRP A 99 6.72 0.21 -12.01
C TRP A 99 7.04 1.65 -11.60
N GLU A 100 6.02 2.51 -11.43
CA GLU A 100 6.22 3.89 -10.99
C GLU A 100 6.69 3.97 -9.56
N VAL A 101 6.11 3.18 -8.65
CA VAL A 101 6.54 3.20 -7.25
C VAL A 101 7.88 2.53 -7.04
N MET A 102 8.20 1.48 -7.83
CA MET A 102 9.43 0.70 -7.66
C MET A 102 10.63 1.24 -8.44
N LEU A 103 10.41 1.79 -9.64
CA LEU A 103 11.49 2.15 -10.58
C LEU A 103 11.50 3.64 -10.95
N ALA A 104 10.40 4.35 -10.79
CA ALA A 104 10.24 5.71 -11.28
C ALA A 104 9.36 6.61 -10.37
N PRO A 105 9.67 6.77 -9.08
CA PRO A 105 8.88 7.64 -8.22
C PRO A 105 9.02 9.13 -8.55
N SER A 106 10.06 9.55 -9.28
CA SER A 106 10.31 10.92 -9.73
C SER A 106 9.79 11.19 -11.15
N ILE A 107 9.58 12.46 -11.50
CA ILE A 107 9.22 12.90 -12.86
C ILE A 107 10.33 12.52 -13.84
N THR A 108 11.58 12.84 -13.50
CA THR A 108 12.75 12.56 -14.33
C THR A 108 12.84 11.08 -14.68
N GLN A 109 12.67 10.18 -13.71
CA GLN A 109 12.70 8.74 -13.95
C GLN A 109 11.54 8.26 -14.82
N ARG A 110 10.32 8.77 -14.62
CA ARG A 110 9.16 8.44 -15.46
C ARG A 110 9.39 8.85 -16.91
N LEU A 111 9.89 10.06 -17.16
CA LEU A 111 10.18 10.54 -18.49
C LEU A 111 11.30 9.74 -19.14
N PHE A 112 12.34 9.40 -18.38
CA PHE A 112 13.44 8.55 -18.85
C PHE A 112 12.94 7.17 -19.31
N TRP A 113 12.16 6.47 -18.47
CA TRP A 113 11.61 5.17 -18.84
C TRP A 113 10.63 5.24 -20.02
N ARG A 114 9.82 6.31 -20.09
CA ARG A 114 8.94 6.54 -21.26
C ARG A 114 9.74 6.77 -22.55
N LEU A 115 10.86 7.50 -22.47
CA LEU A 115 11.77 7.67 -23.60
C LEU A 115 12.37 6.33 -24.03
N LEU A 116 12.89 5.54 -23.09
CA LEU A 116 13.42 4.20 -23.39
C LEU A 116 12.35 3.30 -24.02
N ALA A 117 11.12 3.30 -23.51
CA ALA A 117 10.02 2.53 -24.07
C ALA A 117 9.63 3.01 -25.50
N ARG A 118 9.80 4.30 -25.82
CA ARG A 118 9.63 4.80 -27.21
C ARG A 118 10.72 4.28 -28.13
N ILE A 119 11.97 4.34 -27.69
CA ILE A 119 13.12 3.83 -28.44
C ILE A 119 12.98 2.31 -28.67
N ASP A 120 12.64 1.57 -27.62
CA ASP A 120 12.43 0.12 -27.69
C ASP A 120 11.36 -0.26 -28.74
N ARG A 121 10.25 0.47 -28.77
CA ARG A 121 9.20 0.28 -29.81
C ARG A 121 9.70 0.53 -31.23
N LEU A 122 10.55 1.54 -31.43
CA LEU A 122 11.16 1.82 -32.73
C LEU A 122 12.09 0.69 -33.17
N LEU A 123 12.71 -0.01 -32.22
CA LEU A 123 13.61 -1.16 -32.48
C LEU A 123 12.85 -2.51 -32.54
N GLY A 124 11.52 -2.50 -32.57
CA GLY A 124 10.69 -3.71 -32.61
C GLY A 124 10.39 -4.33 -31.25
N ALA A 125 10.51 -3.55 -30.18
CA ALA A 125 10.15 -3.91 -28.80
C ALA A 125 10.89 -5.13 -28.21
N PRO A 126 12.21 -5.30 -28.36
CA PRO A 126 12.96 -6.40 -27.76
C PRO A 126 12.97 -6.31 -26.22
N GLY A 127 13.08 -5.10 -25.67
CA GLY A 127 13.06 -4.87 -24.22
C GLY A 127 11.71 -5.21 -23.60
N ALA A 128 10.60 -4.81 -24.23
CA ALA A 128 9.26 -5.17 -23.77
C ALA A 128 9.05 -6.70 -23.74
N ARG A 129 9.57 -7.43 -24.75
CA ARG A 129 9.51 -8.90 -24.76
C ARG A 129 10.33 -9.53 -23.64
N LEU A 130 11.53 -8.99 -23.39
CA LEU A 130 12.39 -9.46 -22.30
C LEU A 130 11.73 -9.20 -20.93
N ILE A 131 11.19 -8.01 -20.72
CA ILE A 131 10.47 -7.68 -19.48
C ILE A 131 9.28 -8.62 -19.28
N GLY A 132 8.46 -8.85 -20.30
CA GLY A 132 7.33 -9.78 -20.21
C GLY A 132 7.76 -11.23 -19.96
N TYR A 133 8.92 -11.65 -20.44
CA TYR A 133 9.49 -12.96 -20.11
C TYR A 133 9.96 -13.02 -18.64
N LEU A 134 10.66 -11.98 -18.18
CA LEU A 134 11.13 -11.89 -16.80
C LEU A 134 9.96 -11.81 -15.80
N GLU A 135 8.90 -11.06 -16.11
CA GLU A 135 7.67 -11.04 -15.31
C GLU A 135 7.11 -12.47 -15.14
N LYS A 136 6.94 -13.19 -16.25
CA LYS A 136 6.46 -14.58 -16.20
C LYS A 136 7.37 -15.51 -15.40
N CYS A 137 8.69 -15.31 -15.44
CA CYS A 137 9.63 -16.10 -14.67
C CYS A 137 9.63 -15.76 -13.19
N LEU A 138 9.63 -14.47 -12.84
CA LEU A 138 9.69 -13.99 -11.45
C LEU A 138 8.40 -14.25 -10.68
N PHE A 139 7.26 -14.11 -11.36
CA PHE A 139 5.95 -14.27 -10.74
C PHE A 139 5.34 -15.68 -10.93
N ARG A 140 6.09 -16.59 -11.55
CA ARG A 140 5.71 -18.01 -11.66
C ARG A 140 5.54 -18.60 -10.26
N GLY A 141 4.32 -18.98 -9.87
CA GLY A 141 3.96 -19.48 -8.54
C GLY A 141 3.36 -18.44 -7.59
N MET A 142 3.28 -17.17 -7.98
CA MET A 142 2.51 -16.15 -7.28
C MET A 142 1.12 -15.93 -7.90
N GLU A 143 0.78 -16.69 -8.93
CA GLU A 143 -0.53 -16.68 -9.59
C GLU A 143 -1.64 -16.92 -8.57
N GLY A 144 -2.56 -15.94 -8.44
CA GLY A 144 -3.70 -15.98 -7.51
C GLY A 144 -3.43 -15.47 -6.09
N VAL A 145 -2.23 -15.01 -5.74
CA VAL A 145 -1.98 -14.23 -4.50
C VAL A 145 -2.09 -12.74 -4.80
N HIS A 146 -1.49 -12.29 -5.90
CA HIS A 146 -1.64 -10.97 -6.51
C HIS A 146 -1.45 -11.13 -8.03
N ASP A 147 -2.32 -10.47 -8.84
CA ASP A 147 -1.96 -10.16 -10.22
C ASP A 147 -0.86 -9.10 -10.19
N VAL A 148 0.37 -9.55 -10.05
CA VAL A 148 1.54 -8.68 -10.02
C VAL A 148 1.96 -8.41 -11.45
N SER A 149 1.50 -7.30 -12.00
CA SER A 149 1.98 -6.74 -13.25
C SER A 149 2.66 -5.40 -12.95
N LEU A 150 3.72 -5.08 -13.65
CA LEU A 150 4.37 -3.76 -13.54
C LEU A 150 3.40 -2.60 -13.85
N GLN A 151 2.37 -2.86 -14.65
CA GLN A 151 1.35 -1.87 -15.03
C GLN A 151 0.17 -1.82 -14.05
N ALA A 152 0.05 -2.79 -13.14
CA ALA A 152 -1.07 -2.83 -12.20
C ALA A 152 -1.04 -1.62 -11.26
N ALA A 153 -2.23 -1.12 -10.90
CA ALA A 153 -2.39 -0.12 -9.87
C ALA A 153 -1.91 -0.67 -8.52
N GLU A 154 -1.06 0.08 -7.83
CA GLU A 154 -0.34 -0.37 -6.63
C GLU A 154 -0.60 0.51 -5.42
N GLU A 155 -0.21 0.04 -4.24
CA GLU A 155 -0.27 0.79 -2.99
C GLU A 155 0.73 1.93 -2.99
N ASP A 156 0.25 3.14 -2.88
CA ASP A 156 1.07 4.34 -3.00
C ASP A 156 1.93 4.66 -1.76
N TYR A 157 1.71 3.96 -0.62
CA TYR A 157 2.65 4.06 0.50
C TYR A 157 4.05 3.54 0.15
N LEU A 158 4.20 2.75 -0.92
CA LEU A 158 5.48 2.36 -1.46
C LEU A 158 6.31 3.55 -1.97
N LEU A 159 5.67 4.67 -2.33
CA LEU A 159 6.37 5.93 -2.63
C LEU A 159 7.21 6.44 -1.44
N LEU A 160 6.95 5.95 -0.23
CA LEU A 160 7.69 6.31 0.99
C LEU A 160 8.93 5.45 1.23
N LEU A 161 9.20 4.45 0.38
CA LEU A 161 10.42 3.63 0.45
C LEU A 161 11.72 4.47 0.47
N PRO A 162 11.87 5.52 -0.38
CA PRO A 162 13.06 6.36 -0.36
C PRO A 162 13.29 7.09 0.98
N LEU A 163 12.24 7.29 1.78
CA LEU A 163 12.35 7.83 3.14
C LEU A 163 12.58 6.77 4.20
N MET A 164 12.60 5.48 3.85
CA MET A 164 12.53 4.36 4.81
C MET A 164 11.28 4.41 5.70
N SER A 165 10.19 5.01 5.21
CA SER A 165 8.94 5.23 5.95
C SER A 165 7.78 4.41 5.40
N CYS A 166 8.07 3.28 4.78
CA CYS A 166 7.11 2.32 4.27
C CYS A 166 6.95 1.14 5.24
N PHE A 167 5.72 0.83 5.66
CA PHE A 167 5.49 -0.18 6.70
C PHE A 167 5.89 -1.60 6.28
N ILE A 168 5.88 -1.95 4.99
CA ILE A 168 6.33 -3.26 4.51
C ILE A 168 7.78 -3.59 4.93
N LEU A 169 8.56 -2.56 5.24
CA LEU A 169 9.93 -2.70 5.74
C LEU A 169 10.00 -3.37 7.12
N PHE A 170 8.84 -3.64 7.78
CA PHE A 170 8.86 -4.42 9.02
C PHE A 170 9.39 -5.85 8.79
N LEU A 171 9.27 -6.40 7.58
CA LEU A 171 9.79 -7.73 7.26
C LEU A 171 11.32 -7.83 7.43
N PRO A 172 12.15 -7.00 6.75
CA PRO A 172 13.59 -6.99 6.97
C PRO A 172 14.02 -6.34 8.30
N PHE A 173 13.18 -5.46 8.88
CA PHE A 173 13.50 -4.67 10.09
C PHE A 173 12.49 -4.95 11.22
N THR A 174 12.21 -6.21 11.48
CA THR A 174 11.12 -6.72 12.32
C THR A 174 11.14 -6.17 13.75
N GLU A 175 12.30 -5.84 14.29
CA GLU A 175 12.42 -5.31 15.65
C GLU A 175 12.61 -3.79 15.71
N SER A 176 12.56 -3.11 14.57
CA SER A 176 12.72 -1.66 14.54
C SER A 176 11.49 -0.94 15.13
N GLY A 177 11.69 -0.25 16.25
CA GLY A 177 10.66 0.60 16.85
C GLY A 177 10.17 1.70 15.91
N TYR A 178 11.09 2.26 15.09
CA TYR A 178 10.73 3.27 14.09
C TYR A 178 9.76 2.71 13.04
N ILE A 179 10.03 1.53 12.47
CA ILE A 179 9.15 0.94 11.45
C ILE A 179 7.77 0.61 12.05
N TRP A 180 7.74 0.09 13.27
CA TRP A 180 6.47 -0.19 13.94
C TRP A 180 5.71 1.07 14.36
N SER A 181 6.39 2.19 14.63
CA SER A 181 5.68 3.46 14.88
C SER A 181 4.93 3.97 13.65
N LEU A 182 5.28 3.52 12.44
CA LEU A 182 4.50 3.81 11.23
C LEU A 182 3.10 3.19 11.28
N SER A 183 2.92 2.03 11.93
CA SER A 183 1.58 1.46 12.15
C SER A 183 0.76 2.18 13.22
N ARG A 184 1.31 3.23 13.82
CA ARG A 184 0.71 4.06 14.87
C ARG A 184 1.07 5.53 14.69
N LEU A 185 1.14 5.99 13.45
CA LEU A 185 1.69 7.29 13.07
C LEU A 185 0.99 8.44 13.79
N ASP A 186 -0.33 8.46 13.85
CA ASP A 186 -1.11 9.57 14.39
C ASP A 186 -0.85 9.82 15.89
N TRP A 187 -0.43 8.81 16.66
CA TRP A 187 -0.27 8.94 18.12
C TRP A 187 1.10 8.54 18.68
N GLN A 188 1.94 7.78 17.92
CA GLN A 188 3.28 7.41 18.42
C GLN A 188 4.41 8.14 17.73
N MET A 189 4.17 8.70 16.53
CA MET A 189 5.24 9.38 15.80
C MET A 189 5.28 10.88 16.16
N PRO A 190 6.49 11.46 16.37
CA PRO A 190 6.64 12.90 16.57
C PRO A 190 6.05 13.71 15.43
N GLU A 191 5.48 14.89 15.73
CA GLU A 191 4.85 15.75 14.74
C GLU A 191 5.81 16.12 13.59
N SER A 192 7.07 16.41 13.90
CA SER A 192 8.09 16.75 12.89
C SER A 192 8.33 15.62 11.89
N ASP A 193 8.28 14.35 12.34
CA ASP A 193 8.44 13.19 11.46
C ASP A 193 7.17 12.95 10.64
N ARG A 194 5.98 13.10 11.24
CA ARG A 194 4.69 13.04 10.52
C ARG A 194 4.65 14.07 9.40
N GLN A 195 4.96 15.33 9.70
CA GLN A 195 4.99 16.42 8.74
C GLN A 195 5.97 16.12 7.60
N ARG A 196 7.19 15.70 7.92
CA ARG A 196 8.20 15.35 6.91
C ARG A 196 7.74 14.24 5.97
N ILE A 197 7.10 13.19 6.51
CA ILE A 197 6.58 12.08 5.72
C ILE A 197 5.45 12.56 4.80
N MET A 198 4.53 13.35 5.33
CA MET A 198 3.37 13.82 4.57
C MET A 198 3.72 14.89 3.54
N ASP A 199 4.69 15.75 3.80
CA ASP A 199 5.19 16.72 2.81
C ASP A 199 5.85 16.00 1.62
N PHE A 200 6.62 14.95 1.90
CA PHE A 200 7.21 14.12 0.85
C PHE A 200 6.13 13.36 0.07
N TYR A 201 5.16 12.77 0.76
CA TYR A 201 4.03 12.08 0.13
C TYR A 201 3.23 13.03 -0.77
N ARG A 202 2.87 14.22 -0.28
CA ARG A 202 2.20 15.26 -1.07
C ARG A 202 3.01 15.63 -2.32
N ALA A 203 4.33 15.82 -2.19
CA ALA A 203 5.19 16.09 -3.33
C ALA A 203 5.18 14.96 -4.37
N CYS A 204 5.13 13.70 -3.94
CA CYS A 204 4.99 12.56 -4.85
C CYS A 204 3.66 12.57 -5.61
N LEU A 205 2.54 12.91 -4.95
CA LEU A 205 1.24 13.05 -5.59
C LEU A 205 1.24 14.21 -6.60
N GLN A 206 1.82 15.35 -6.22
CA GLN A 206 1.98 16.50 -7.13
C GLN A 206 2.80 16.12 -8.38
N LYS A 207 3.90 15.38 -8.21
CA LYS A 207 4.73 14.88 -9.32
C LYS A 207 3.95 13.90 -10.21
N HIS A 208 3.12 13.04 -9.61
CA HIS A 208 2.26 12.13 -10.36
C HIS A 208 1.26 12.90 -11.22
N LEU A 209 0.49 13.81 -10.63
CA LEU A 209 -0.48 14.63 -11.34
C LEU A 209 0.18 15.53 -12.41
N TYR A 210 1.39 16.05 -12.16
CA TYR A 210 2.15 16.82 -13.14
C TYR A 210 2.42 16.05 -14.44
N VAL A 211 2.59 14.71 -14.35
CA VAL A 211 2.92 13.84 -15.49
C VAL A 211 1.67 13.24 -16.15
N HIS A 212 0.61 12.97 -15.35
CA HIS A 212 -0.56 12.20 -15.79
C HIS A 212 -1.82 13.02 -16.04
N GLY A 213 -1.83 14.30 -15.62
CA GLY A 213 -2.97 15.21 -15.78
C GLY A 213 -3.35 15.88 -14.46
N GLN A 214 -3.26 17.20 -14.44
CA GLN A 214 -3.51 18.01 -13.24
C GLN A 214 -5.01 18.16 -12.93
N GLU A 215 -5.85 17.87 -13.91
CA GLU A 215 -7.31 17.90 -13.85
C GLU A 215 -7.90 16.61 -13.25
N LYS A 216 -7.12 15.53 -13.19
CA LYS A 216 -7.58 14.24 -12.69
C LYS A 216 -7.63 14.19 -11.16
N CYS A 217 -8.58 13.43 -10.64
CA CYS A 217 -8.63 13.08 -9.24
C CYS A 217 -7.58 12.00 -8.94
N TYR A 218 -6.69 12.25 -7.98
CA TYR A 218 -5.75 11.23 -7.54
C TYR A 218 -6.48 10.15 -6.73
N LEU A 219 -6.36 8.90 -7.17
CA LEU A 219 -6.92 7.74 -6.48
C LEU A 219 -5.80 7.00 -5.76
N ALA A 220 -5.87 7.01 -4.43
CA ALA A 220 -4.93 6.33 -3.55
C ALA A 220 -5.54 5.05 -2.98
N LYS A 221 -4.72 4.03 -2.78
CA LYS A 221 -5.13 2.84 -2.02
C LYS A 221 -4.05 2.49 -1.02
N ASN A 222 -4.44 2.47 0.26
CA ASN A 222 -3.46 2.17 1.29
C ASN A 222 -4.08 1.67 2.59
N ALA A 223 -4.03 0.37 2.80
CA ALA A 223 -4.47 -0.23 4.06
C ALA A 223 -3.57 0.17 5.25
N ALA A 224 -2.28 0.48 5.02
CA ALA A 224 -1.37 0.92 6.08
C ALA A 224 -1.68 2.33 6.59
N PHE A 225 -2.46 3.15 5.84
CA PHE A 225 -2.87 4.49 6.27
C PHE A 225 -4.07 4.51 7.23
N ALA A 226 -4.60 3.36 7.61
CA ALA A 226 -5.63 3.28 8.64
C ALA A 226 -5.22 4.01 9.93
N SER A 227 -3.96 3.89 10.34
CA SER A 227 -3.39 4.58 11.51
C SER A 227 -2.87 6.00 11.22
N TRP A 228 -3.08 6.52 10.01
CA TRP A 228 -2.63 7.84 9.55
C TRP A 228 -3.80 8.78 9.21
N ILE A 229 -5.02 8.35 9.47
CA ILE A 229 -6.22 8.98 8.93
C ILE A 229 -6.36 10.45 9.35
N LEU A 230 -6.01 10.79 10.59
CA LEU A 230 -6.07 12.18 11.08
C LEU A 230 -4.96 13.04 10.45
N THR A 231 -3.75 12.51 10.34
CA THR A 231 -2.64 13.21 9.67
C THR A 231 -2.91 13.37 8.18
N LEU A 232 -3.52 12.35 7.55
CA LEU A 232 -3.91 12.40 6.14
C LEU A 232 -4.94 13.50 5.89
N GLN A 233 -5.98 13.61 6.73
CA GLN A 233 -7.01 14.66 6.63
C GLN A 233 -6.45 16.07 6.87
N ARG A 234 -5.49 16.23 7.79
CA ARG A 234 -4.79 17.51 7.97
C ARG A 234 -3.98 17.89 6.73
N THR A 235 -3.39 16.90 6.06
CA THR A 235 -2.57 17.11 4.85
C THR A 235 -3.42 17.41 3.62
N PHE A 236 -4.58 16.76 3.50
CA PHE A 236 -5.55 16.88 2.42
C PHE A 236 -6.95 17.13 3.01
N PRO A 237 -7.27 18.40 3.39
CA PRO A 237 -8.53 18.69 4.08
C PRO A 237 -9.79 18.42 3.25
N ASP A 238 -9.65 18.45 1.93
CA ASP A 238 -10.70 18.17 0.94
C ASP A 238 -10.72 16.69 0.46
N ALA A 239 -9.95 15.81 1.10
CA ALA A 239 -9.87 14.41 0.72
C ALA A 239 -11.22 13.69 0.90
N ARG A 240 -11.55 12.83 -0.04
CA ARG A 240 -12.67 11.89 0.00
C ARG A 240 -12.17 10.55 0.53
N LEU A 241 -12.81 10.02 1.57
CA LEU A 241 -12.36 8.80 2.22
C LEU A 241 -13.37 7.67 2.06
N VAL A 242 -12.92 6.56 1.49
CA VAL A 242 -13.64 5.28 1.45
C VAL A 242 -12.94 4.33 2.41
N VAL A 243 -13.64 3.91 3.45
CA VAL A 243 -13.12 3.03 4.50
C VAL A 243 -13.65 1.61 4.28
N CYS A 244 -12.74 0.71 3.91
CA CYS A 244 -13.08 -0.70 3.74
C CYS A 244 -12.88 -1.46 5.05
N MET A 245 -13.88 -2.23 5.46
CA MET A 245 -13.83 -3.05 6.66
C MET A 245 -14.16 -4.51 6.39
N ARG A 246 -13.65 -5.37 7.23
CA ARG A 246 -13.92 -6.81 7.21
C ARG A 246 -13.91 -7.33 8.65
N GLU A 247 -14.62 -8.43 8.90
CA GLU A 247 -14.65 -9.09 10.21
C GLU A 247 -13.23 -9.46 10.66
N PRO A 248 -12.83 -9.10 11.91
CA PRO A 248 -11.49 -9.36 12.43
C PRO A 248 -11.05 -10.82 12.35
N GLU A 249 -11.97 -11.76 12.64
CA GLU A 249 -11.74 -13.21 12.55
C GLU A 249 -11.42 -13.71 11.13
N GLN A 250 -11.72 -12.91 10.11
CA GLN A 250 -11.37 -13.22 8.72
C GLN A 250 -10.18 -12.38 8.24
N ALA A 251 -10.10 -11.10 8.66
CA ALA A 251 -9.08 -10.17 8.20
C ALA A 251 -7.69 -10.52 8.76
N VAL A 252 -7.62 -10.78 10.08
CA VAL A 252 -6.34 -11.04 10.77
C VAL A 252 -5.68 -12.34 10.29
N PRO A 253 -6.35 -13.51 10.26
CA PRO A 253 -5.75 -14.72 9.73
C PRO A 253 -5.33 -14.59 8.27
N SER A 254 -6.13 -13.90 7.45
CA SER A 254 -5.81 -13.62 6.04
C SER A 254 -4.59 -12.71 5.89
N LEU A 255 -4.41 -11.71 6.76
CA LEU A 255 -3.21 -10.87 6.78
C LEU A 255 -1.98 -11.71 7.10
N ILE A 256 -2.00 -12.46 8.19
CA ILE A 256 -0.86 -13.28 8.62
C ILE A 256 -0.48 -14.27 7.51
N GLY A 257 -1.47 -14.97 6.93
CA GLY A 257 -1.23 -15.88 5.81
C GLY A 257 -0.63 -15.21 4.56
N SER A 258 -1.02 -13.96 4.27
CA SER A 258 -0.48 -13.21 3.12
C SER A 258 0.98 -12.79 3.29
N LEU A 259 1.48 -12.72 4.51
CA LEU A 259 2.87 -12.39 4.81
C LEU A 259 3.81 -13.61 4.73
N LEU A 260 3.27 -14.82 4.60
CA LEU A 260 4.06 -16.05 4.64
C LEU A 260 5.22 -16.12 3.64
N PRO A 261 5.08 -15.67 2.37
CA PRO A 261 6.22 -15.68 1.43
C PRO A 261 7.36 -14.78 1.91
N GLY A 262 7.06 -13.56 2.34
CA GLY A 262 8.05 -12.62 2.89
C GLY A 262 8.64 -13.11 4.22
N ALA A 263 7.83 -13.69 5.09
CA ALA A 263 8.29 -14.25 6.35
C ALA A 263 9.26 -15.41 6.13
N ARG A 264 8.97 -16.33 5.21
CA ARG A 264 9.88 -17.42 4.84
C ARG A 264 11.20 -16.91 4.27
N PHE A 265 11.14 -15.84 3.45
CA PHE A 265 12.34 -15.23 2.89
C PHE A 265 13.27 -14.67 3.98
N PHE A 266 12.70 -14.08 5.04
CA PHE A 266 13.44 -13.49 6.16
C PHE A 266 13.58 -14.41 7.37
N ASP A 267 13.13 -15.68 7.28
CA ASP A 267 13.17 -16.67 8.35
C ASP A 267 12.41 -16.19 9.62
N LEU A 268 11.19 -15.70 9.41
CA LEU A 268 10.31 -15.20 10.47
C LEU A 268 9.22 -16.22 10.78
N ASP A 269 8.98 -16.48 12.05
CA ASP A 269 7.88 -17.33 12.51
C ASP A 269 6.56 -16.54 12.56
N LEU A 270 5.56 -17.04 11.83
CA LEU A 270 4.18 -16.52 11.82
C LEU A 270 3.17 -17.52 12.43
N THR A 271 3.64 -18.66 12.95
CA THR A 271 2.74 -19.69 13.48
C THR A 271 2.45 -19.52 14.97
N GLY A 272 3.24 -18.72 15.66
CA GLY A 272 3.06 -18.41 17.09
C GLY A 272 4.05 -17.38 17.59
N GLY A 273 3.88 -17.00 18.87
CA GLY A 273 4.83 -16.14 19.57
C GLY A 273 4.70 -14.64 19.26
N TYR A 274 5.83 -13.94 19.23
CA TYR A 274 5.91 -12.49 19.29
C TYR A 274 5.34 -11.77 18.05
N LEU A 275 5.67 -12.24 16.84
CA LEU A 275 5.32 -11.51 15.62
C LEU A 275 3.82 -11.58 15.28
N PRO A 276 3.16 -12.75 15.32
CA PRO A 276 1.70 -12.81 15.16
C PRO A 276 0.94 -11.97 16.17
N GLU A 277 1.31 -12.03 17.45
CA GLU A 277 0.69 -11.21 18.48
C GLU A 277 0.86 -9.71 18.23
N ARG A 278 2.01 -9.30 17.71
CA ARG A 278 2.27 -7.89 17.34
C ARG A 278 1.44 -7.45 16.15
N LEU A 279 1.22 -8.34 15.18
CA LEU A 279 0.33 -8.09 14.04
C LEU A 279 -1.13 -8.00 14.47
N VAL A 280 -1.58 -8.86 15.40
CA VAL A 280 -2.92 -8.76 16.00
C VAL A 280 -3.11 -7.40 16.68
N ARG A 281 -2.15 -6.96 17.50
CA ARG A 281 -2.21 -5.64 18.17
C ARG A 281 -2.22 -4.49 17.16
N MET A 282 -1.42 -4.57 16.12
CA MET A 282 -1.46 -3.57 15.04
C MET A 282 -2.85 -3.48 14.41
N MET A 283 -3.49 -4.64 14.16
CA MET A 283 -4.85 -4.67 13.63
C MET A 283 -5.86 -4.09 14.62
N GLN A 284 -5.76 -4.44 15.92
CA GLN A 284 -6.59 -3.85 16.96
C GLN A 284 -6.50 -2.32 16.97
N ASP A 285 -5.28 -1.79 16.97
CA ASP A 285 -5.02 -0.35 16.94
C ASP A 285 -5.63 0.29 15.67
N SER A 286 -5.51 -0.36 14.51
CA SER A 286 -6.06 0.14 13.25
C SER A 286 -7.59 0.19 13.26
N TYR A 287 -8.25 -0.87 13.73
CA TYR A 287 -9.72 -0.89 13.86
C TYR A 287 -10.19 0.18 14.84
N HIS A 288 -9.61 0.21 16.04
CA HIS A 288 -9.99 1.19 17.06
C HIS A 288 -9.81 2.63 16.56
N HIS A 289 -8.68 2.93 15.91
CA HIS A 289 -8.39 4.27 15.44
C HIS A 289 -9.33 4.70 14.30
N LEU A 290 -9.62 3.84 13.33
CA LEU A 290 -10.58 4.13 12.27
C LEU A 290 -11.98 4.38 12.81
N LEU A 291 -12.45 3.55 13.75
CA LEU A 291 -13.79 3.66 14.29
C LEU A 291 -13.95 4.85 15.23
N SER A 292 -12.94 5.12 16.08
CA SER A 292 -12.95 6.30 16.99
C SER A 292 -12.79 7.62 16.23
N SER A 293 -12.20 7.59 15.03
CA SER A 293 -12.04 8.77 14.17
C SER A 293 -13.15 8.92 13.13
N TRP A 294 -14.17 8.05 13.18
CA TRP A 294 -15.23 7.99 12.17
C TRP A 294 -15.93 9.33 11.95
N ARG A 295 -16.18 9.66 10.70
CA ARG A 295 -16.92 10.85 10.30
C ARG A 295 -18.04 10.50 9.33
N ALA A 296 -19.15 11.21 9.44
CA ALA A 296 -20.33 11.00 8.61
C ALA A 296 -20.12 11.35 7.11
N ASP A 297 -19.06 12.08 6.76
CA ASP A 297 -18.69 12.43 5.38
C ASP A 297 -17.86 11.33 4.69
N TRP A 298 -17.45 10.28 5.39
CA TRP A 298 -16.77 9.12 4.80
C TRP A 298 -17.77 8.09 4.23
N GLU A 299 -17.30 7.23 3.34
CA GLU A 299 -18.08 6.10 2.86
C GLU A 299 -17.54 4.80 3.45
N LEU A 300 -18.41 4.03 4.10
CA LEU A 300 -18.08 2.70 4.64
C LEU A 300 -18.44 1.62 3.64
N ILE A 301 -17.48 0.76 3.31
CA ILE A 301 -17.67 -0.43 2.49
C ILE A 301 -17.27 -1.65 3.29
N GLN A 302 -18.24 -2.51 3.59
CA GLN A 302 -17.94 -3.78 4.23
C GLN A 302 -17.60 -4.85 3.18
N MET A 303 -16.66 -5.74 3.52
CA MET A 303 -16.19 -6.77 2.60
C MET A 303 -17.30 -7.71 2.13
N HIS A 304 -18.29 -7.99 2.97
CA HIS A 304 -19.45 -8.82 2.57
C HIS A 304 -20.35 -8.12 1.56
N GLU A 305 -20.60 -6.80 1.71
CA GLU A 305 -21.31 -5.99 0.71
C GLU A 305 -20.57 -5.96 -0.62
N LEU A 306 -19.23 -5.72 -0.55
CA LEU A 306 -18.38 -5.68 -1.73
C LEU A 306 -18.35 -7.01 -2.49
N ARG A 307 -18.53 -8.13 -1.80
CA ARG A 307 -18.66 -9.46 -2.42
C ARG A 307 -20.05 -9.72 -2.99
N ALA A 308 -21.10 -9.23 -2.31
CA ALA A 308 -22.49 -9.45 -2.74
C ALA A 308 -22.83 -8.63 -3.97
N ASP A 309 -22.50 -7.33 -3.95
CA ASP A 309 -22.75 -6.42 -5.07
C ASP A 309 -21.69 -5.31 -5.15
N PRO A 310 -20.57 -5.58 -5.82
CA PRO A 310 -19.54 -4.56 -6.00
C PRO A 310 -19.97 -3.39 -6.87
N GLY A 311 -20.94 -3.59 -7.78
CA GLY A 311 -21.51 -2.53 -8.59
C GLY A 311 -22.28 -1.50 -7.75
N GLN A 312 -23.09 -1.97 -6.81
CA GLN A 312 -23.79 -1.12 -5.86
C GLN A 312 -22.81 -0.35 -4.95
N CYS A 313 -21.73 -1.00 -4.47
CA CYS A 313 -20.71 -0.32 -3.69
C CYS A 313 -20.07 0.83 -4.48
N VAL A 314 -19.70 0.61 -5.74
CA VAL A 314 -19.18 1.66 -6.62
C VAL A 314 -20.21 2.78 -6.82
N ALA A 315 -21.49 2.44 -7.09
CA ALA A 315 -22.54 3.44 -7.27
C ALA A 315 -22.72 4.32 -6.02
N ARG A 316 -22.66 3.72 -4.80
CA ARG A 316 -22.71 4.46 -3.53
C ARG A 316 -21.56 5.46 -3.41
N ILE A 317 -20.33 5.06 -3.75
CA ILE A 317 -19.15 5.93 -3.71
C ILE A 317 -19.33 7.12 -4.66
N TYR A 318 -19.77 6.87 -5.91
CA TYR A 318 -20.00 7.93 -6.89
C TYR A 318 -21.09 8.90 -6.43
N HIS A 319 -22.19 8.38 -5.91
CA HIS A 319 -23.27 9.21 -5.35
C HIS A 319 -22.80 10.00 -4.12
N ARG A 320 -22.08 9.35 -3.20
CA ARG A 320 -21.60 9.96 -1.95
C ARG A 320 -20.73 11.18 -2.19
N PHE A 321 -19.86 11.12 -3.20
CA PHE A 321 -18.87 12.15 -3.48
C PHE A 321 -19.24 13.01 -4.70
N ASP A 322 -20.48 12.92 -5.17
CA ASP A 322 -20.97 13.64 -6.34
C ASP A 322 -20.05 13.49 -7.56
N LEU A 323 -19.67 12.24 -7.87
CA LEU A 323 -18.80 11.91 -8.98
C LEU A 323 -19.61 11.58 -10.24
N PRO A 324 -19.13 11.98 -11.44
CA PRO A 324 -19.85 11.73 -12.70
C PRO A 324 -19.71 10.25 -13.11
N LEU A 325 -20.73 9.44 -12.91
CA LEU A 325 -20.77 8.05 -13.35
C LEU A 325 -21.15 7.96 -14.84
N THR A 326 -20.13 8.05 -15.71
CA THR A 326 -20.29 8.10 -17.17
C THR A 326 -20.78 6.77 -17.77
N ALA A 327 -21.48 6.82 -18.91
CA ALA A 327 -21.90 5.62 -19.64
C ALA A 327 -20.69 4.78 -20.12
N GLY A 328 -19.56 5.42 -20.42
CA GLY A 328 -18.32 4.75 -20.79
C GLY A 328 -17.78 3.90 -19.64
N TYR A 329 -17.70 4.48 -18.45
CA TYR A 329 -17.22 3.76 -17.27
C TYR A 329 -18.20 2.67 -16.84
N ARG A 330 -19.52 2.90 -16.90
CA ARG A 330 -20.53 1.85 -16.61
C ARG A 330 -20.31 0.57 -17.44
N ARG A 331 -20.00 0.72 -18.73
CA ARG A 331 -19.67 -0.43 -19.62
C ARG A 331 -18.39 -1.14 -19.19
N LYS A 332 -17.32 -0.39 -18.91
CA LYS A 332 -16.06 -0.95 -18.38
C LYS A 332 -16.28 -1.68 -17.06
N LEU A 333 -17.04 -1.08 -16.16
CA LEU A 333 -17.38 -1.66 -14.86
C LEU A 333 -18.10 -3.01 -15.00
N ALA A 334 -19.10 -3.11 -15.88
CA ALA A 334 -19.82 -4.35 -16.10
C ALA A 334 -18.89 -5.50 -16.55
N VAL A 335 -17.96 -5.23 -17.47
CA VAL A 335 -16.95 -6.22 -17.91
C VAL A 335 -16.04 -6.64 -16.75
N LEU A 336 -15.50 -5.68 -15.99
CA LEU A 336 -14.62 -5.97 -14.86
C LEU A 336 -15.30 -6.80 -13.77
N LEU A 337 -16.58 -6.55 -13.52
CA LEU A 337 -17.35 -7.30 -12.52
C LEU A 337 -17.64 -8.73 -12.98
N ASP A 338 -17.90 -8.93 -14.26
CA ASP A 338 -18.06 -10.26 -14.84
C ASP A 338 -16.77 -11.08 -14.72
N GLU A 339 -15.64 -10.51 -15.12
CA GLU A 339 -14.30 -11.14 -14.97
C GLU A 339 -13.98 -11.44 -13.50
N ALA A 340 -14.31 -10.53 -12.58
CA ALA A 340 -14.04 -10.69 -11.15
C ALA A 340 -14.90 -11.80 -10.51
N SER A 341 -16.07 -12.11 -11.04
CA SER A 341 -16.95 -13.17 -10.52
C SER A 341 -16.28 -14.56 -10.58
N HIS A 342 -15.31 -14.74 -11.48
CA HIS A 342 -14.55 -15.97 -11.66
C HIS A 342 -13.25 -16.03 -10.84
N TYR A 343 -12.93 -14.96 -10.08
CA TYR A 343 -11.67 -14.87 -9.33
C TYR A 343 -11.81 -15.43 -7.90
N ALA A 344 -10.98 -16.41 -7.55
CA ALA A 344 -10.89 -16.97 -6.20
C ALA A 344 -9.55 -16.64 -5.55
N THR A 345 -9.59 -16.07 -4.34
CA THR A 345 -8.37 -15.81 -3.55
C THR A 345 -7.73 -17.12 -3.10
N ARG A 346 -6.43 -17.30 -3.38
CA ARG A 346 -5.65 -18.52 -3.00
C ARG A 346 -4.84 -18.34 -1.71
N THR A 347 -5.01 -17.23 -0.97
CA THR A 347 -4.28 -17.03 0.29
C THR A 347 -4.79 -17.99 1.36
N ARG A 348 -3.90 -18.80 1.92
CA ARG A 348 -4.20 -19.70 3.03
C ARG A 348 -4.16 -18.91 4.33
N PRO A 349 -5.26 -18.75 5.07
CA PRO A 349 -5.26 -18.02 6.33
C PRO A 349 -4.46 -18.79 7.41
N ILE A 350 -3.82 -18.03 8.30
CA ILE A 350 -3.16 -18.56 9.50
C ILE A 350 -3.85 -17.94 10.70
N ASP A 351 -4.57 -18.76 11.47
CA ASP A 351 -5.30 -18.29 12.65
C ASP A 351 -4.36 -18.19 13.86
N PRO A 352 -4.21 -16.99 14.45
CA PRO A 352 -3.40 -16.80 15.65
C PRO A 352 -4.14 -17.10 16.94
N ALA A 353 -5.45 -17.43 16.90
CA ALA A 353 -6.25 -17.65 18.10
C ALA A 353 -5.84 -18.94 18.82
N PRO A 354 -5.58 -18.89 20.14
CA PRO A 354 -5.25 -20.09 20.96
C PRO A 354 -6.50 -20.84 21.41
N GLY A 355 -7.45 -21.13 20.55
CA GLY A 355 -8.71 -21.80 20.90
C GLY A 355 -9.87 -21.38 20.02
N ASP A 356 -11.05 -21.12 20.59
CA ASP A 356 -12.19 -20.63 19.81
C ASP A 356 -11.93 -19.25 19.23
N SER A 357 -11.74 -19.23 17.92
CA SER A 357 -11.38 -18.04 17.14
C SER A 357 -12.42 -16.93 17.31
N ARG A 358 -13.71 -17.25 17.28
CA ARG A 358 -14.78 -16.25 17.36
C ARG A 358 -14.78 -15.53 18.71
N THR A 359 -14.68 -16.25 19.81
CA THR A 359 -14.60 -15.68 21.17
C THR A 359 -13.34 -14.84 21.33
N TYR A 360 -12.18 -15.35 20.84
CA TYR A 360 -10.91 -14.64 20.88
C TYR A 360 -11.00 -13.27 20.19
N PHE A 361 -11.54 -13.22 18.95
CA PHE A 361 -11.62 -11.96 18.21
C PHE A 361 -12.69 -11.01 18.78
N ARG A 362 -13.83 -11.51 19.26
CA ARG A 362 -14.85 -10.66 19.91
C ARG A 362 -14.29 -9.96 21.16
N GLN A 363 -13.51 -10.64 21.95
CA GLN A 363 -12.88 -10.03 23.13
C GLN A 363 -11.78 -9.01 22.76
N ARG A 364 -11.07 -9.23 21.67
CA ARG A 364 -9.97 -8.38 21.26
C ARG A 364 -10.36 -7.18 20.40
N PHE A 365 -11.50 -7.24 19.72
CA PHE A 365 -11.99 -6.21 18.82
C PHE A 365 -13.41 -5.73 19.18
N PRO A 366 -13.72 -5.44 20.45
CA PRO A 366 -15.08 -5.11 20.87
C PRO A 366 -15.67 -3.93 20.12
N TRP A 367 -14.86 -2.89 19.86
CA TRP A 367 -15.28 -1.67 19.13
C TRP A 367 -15.82 -1.96 17.73
N TYR A 368 -15.33 -2.99 17.07
CA TYR A 368 -15.82 -3.36 15.74
C TYR A 368 -17.25 -3.88 15.80
N TYR A 369 -17.53 -4.78 16.75
CA TYR A 369 -18.84 -5.38 16.91
C TYR A 369 -19.85 -4.38 17.48
N GLU A 370 -19.44 -3.52 18.39
CA GLU A 370 -20.25 -2.42 18.93
C GLU A 370 -20.64 -1.41 17.85
N PHE A 371 -19.68 -0.99 17.00
CA PHE A 371 -19.92 -0.02 15.94
C PHE A 371 -20.90 -0.52 14.88
N LEU A 372 -20.87 -1.81 14.55
CA LEU A 372 -21.76 -2.42 13.56
C LEU A 372 -23.04 -3.01 14.15
N ASN A 373 -23.23 -2.96 15.47
CA ASN A 373 -24.35 -3.58 16.19
C ASN A 373 -24.50 -5.10 15.89
N VAL A 374 -23.41 -5.87 15.84
CA VAL A 374 -23.35 -7.31 15.52
C VAL A 374 -22.76 -8.16 16.66
#